data_87278cbf7b78764c668ad05839253f01
#
_entry.id   87278cbf7b78764c668ad05839253f01
#
_cell.length_a   1.000
_cell.length_b   1.000
_cell.length_c   1.000
_cell.angle_alpha   90.00
_cell.angle_beta   90.00
_cell.angle_gamma   90.00
#
_symmetry.space_group_name_H-M   'P 1'
#
loop_
_entity.id
_entity.type
_entity.pdbx_description
1 polymer ?
#
loop_
_entity_poly.entity_id
_entity_poly.type
_entity_poly.pdbx_seq_one_letter_code
_entity_poly.pdbx_strand_id
1 'polypeptide(L)'
;MELLSGNEAIARGAWEGGVGTAFGYPGTPSTEILENLVKYDSPRVYCEWSPNEKVAMEAAVGASLGGSRTLVTMKCVGLNVAADPLMTLAYIGVEAGLVVIVADDPGMHSSQTEQDTKLYAKLARIPVLEPSDSQEAKDFVIQALELSEKFRLPVLIRTTSRVSHSRSQVETLPRKESTRPKEFIQDPKRHCPLPIWGRQMRRDLQEKTRALSKEASESTLNRIEEGDDSLGIICGSIPYQYVKEVFPEASVLKLGFPFPYPDDLIRNFSKGKKKILVVEETDDFMEEHVKSLGINCLGHEIVPECGELSVEALRKVREALDGTRPHDTASRFPIETLPARPPVFCPGCPHRGLFYALTKFDVIVTGDIGCYSLAVFPPLSRTDVILCMGGGISMAHGLEKAGEKKKVVGVVGDSTFFHSGITGLTDMVYNKGTSLVVVLDNRTTAMTGHQDHPGTGRTLMGEDTYEASISDFGRACGIKRIRVVNPYRLQECIDVVREELDAPEPSLIITKAPCPLKDRKPVGRLREIDQAKCRKCHSCLKLGCPAIESADGVVRINPLMCAGCSSCQELCRFGAIRTVGDAK
;
A
#
# COMPACT_ATOMS: atom_id res chain seq x y z
N MET A 1 -12.55 -3.83 27.51
CA MET A 1 -11.68 -2.73 26.99
C MET A 1 -10.32 -3.31 26.69
N GLU A 2 -9.86 -3.14 25.45
CA GLU A 2 -8.54 -3.56 24.96
C GLU A 2 -7.82 -2.35 24.34
N LEU A 3 -6.50 -2.32 24.38
CA LEU A 3 -5.70 -1.28 23.70
C LEU A 3 -5.35 -1.79 22.31
N LEU A 4 -6.05 -1.29 21.28
CA LEU A 4 -5.93 -1.74 19.89
C LEU A 4 -5.46 -0.58 18.98
N SER A 5 -4.66 -0.91 17.97
CA SER A 5 -4.45 -0.02 16.81
C SER A 5 -5.71 0.01 15.94
N GLY A 6 -5.80 0.99 15.02
CA GLY A 6 -6.92 1.02 14.08
C GLY A 6 -7.03 -0.26 13.26
N ASN A 7 -5.91 -0.81 12.78
CA ASN A 7 -5.90 -2.08 12.04
C ASN A 7 -6.36 -3.27 12.89
N GLU A 8 -5.89 -3.38 14.15
CA GLU A 8 -6.36 -4.39 15.11
C GLU A 8 -7.85 -4.23 15.40
N ALA A 9 -8.32 -2.99 15.53
CA ALA A 9 -9.72 -2.65 15.79
C ALA A 9 -10.63 -2.98 14.60
N ILE A 10 -10.21 -2.71 13.37
CA ILE A 10 -10.93 -3.12 12.14
C ILE A 10 -11.04 -4.65 12.08
N ALA A 11 -9.96 -5.38 12.33
CA ALA A 11 -9.98 -6.84 12.38
C ALA A 11 -10.95 -7.35 13.46
N ARG A 12 -10.96 -6.70 14.63
CA ARG A 12 -11.89 -7.00 15.73
C ARG A 12 -13.34 -6.72 15.32
N GLY A 13 -13.62 -5.57 14.69
CA GLY A 13 -14.96 -5.22 14.19
C GLY A 13 -15.46 -6.18 13.11
N ALA A 14 -14.59 -6.63 12.23
CA ALA A 14 -14.91 -7.64 11.21
C ALA A 14 -15.28 -8.98 11.86
N TRP A 15 -14.51 -9.41 12.87
CA TRP A 15 -14.82 -10.63 13.62
C TRP A 15 -16.14 -10.49 14.39
N GLU A 16 -16.35 -9.43 15.16
CA GLU A 16 -17.59 -9.15 15.89
C GLU A 16 -18.80 -9.04 14.97
N GLY A 17 -18.64 -8.40 13.82
CA GLY A 17 -19.67 -8.23 12.79
C GLY A 17 -20.01 -9.49 12.01
N GLY A 18 -19.39 -10.64 12.30
CA GLY A 18 -19.72 -11.92 11.67
C GLY A 18 -19.16 -12.07 10.26
N VAL A 19 -18.05 -11.41 9.91
CA VAL A 19 -17.34 -11.63 8.64
C VAL A 19 -16.93 -13.10 8.55
N GLY A 20 -17.29 -13.76 7.45
CA GLY A 20 -16.96 -15.15 7.18
C GLY A 20 -15.79 -15.33 6.22
N THR A 21 -15.53 -14.32 5.39
CA THR A 21 -14.46 -14.34 4.38
C THR A 21 -13.77 -12.99 4.29
N ALA A 22 -12.45 -13.01 4.11
CA ALA A 22 -11.65 -11.78 3.97
C ALA A 22 -10.53 -11.97 2.95
N PHE A 23 -10.37 -11.00 2.07
CA PHE A 23 -9.45 -11.01 0.95
C PHE A 23 -8.60 -9.75 0.97
N GLY A 24 -7.39 -9.80 0.45
CA GLY A 24 -6.56 -8.62 0.32
C GLY A 24 -5.27 -8.85 -0.43
N TYR A 25 -4.57 -7.76 -0.70
CA TYR A 25 -3.17 -7.78 -1.12
C TYR A 25 -2.35 -6.95 -0.13
N PRO A 26 -1.15 -7.40 0.26
CA PRO A 26 -0.34 -6.69 1.26
C PRO A 26 0.03 -5.29 0.80
N GLY A 27 -0.30 -4.28 1.62
CA GLY A 27 -0.01 -2.88 1.32
C GLY A 27 -0.07 -2.02 2.59
N THR A 28 1.09 -1.49 3.04
CA THR A 28 1.13 -0.57 4.19
C THR A 28 0.37 0.72 3.85
N PRO A 29 -0.60 1.18 4.67
CA PRO A 29 -0.80 0.82 6.08
C PRO A 29 -1.93 -0.20 6.37
N SER A 30 -2.48 -0.96 5.41
CA SER A 30 -3.63 -1.85 5.60
C SER A 30 -3.27 -3.32 5.91
N THR A 31 -2.02 -3.73 5.76
CA THR A 31 -1.57 -5.14 5.82
C THR A 31 -1.99 -5.85 7.10
N GLU A 32 -1.80 -5.19 8.25
CA GLU A 32 -2.03 -5.79 9.57
C GLU A 32 -3.48 -6.14 9.84
N ILE A 33 -4.44 -5.64 9.04
CA ILE A 33 -5.87 -5.97 9.22
C ILE A 33 -6.08 -7.48 9.04
N LEU A 34 -5.66 -8.05 7.91
CA LEU A 34 -5.81 -9.50 7.68
C LEU A 34 -4.89 -10.33 8.56
N GLU A 35 -3.67 -9.84 8.84
CA GLU A 35 -2.73 -10.51 9.76
C GLU A 35 -3.29 -10.62 11.19
N ASN A 36 -4.17 -9.71 11.60
CA ASN A 36 -4.85 -9.79 12.89
C ASN A 36 -6.15 -10.57 12.77
N LEU A 37 -6.93 -10.41 11.71
CA LEU A 37 -8.19 -11.13 11.54
C LEU A 37 -8.00 -12.65 11.52
N VAL A 38 -6.94 -13.13 10.89
CA VAL A 38 -6.62 -14.57 10.81
C VAL A 38 -6.32 -15.20 12.18
N LYS A 39 -6.02 -14.40 13.20
CA LYS A 39 -5.77 -14.88 14.57
C LYS A 39 -7.06 -15.16 15.34
N TYR A 40 -8.20 -14.60 14.92
CA TYR A 40 -9.49 -14.88 15.51
C TYR A 40 -10.06 -16.17 14.93
N ASP A 41 -10.53 -17.06 15.77
CA ASP A 41 -11.31 -18.29 15.49
C ASP A 41 -11.23 -18.79 14.02
N SER A 42 -10.05 -19.25 13.64
CA SER A 42 -9.66 -19.63 12.27
C SER A 42 -10.68 -20.51 11.52
N PRO A 43 -11.37 -21.49 12.12
CA PRO A 43 -12.35 -22.29 11.39
C PRO A 43 -13.58 -21.50 10.91
N ARG A 44 -13.83 -20.31 11.47
CA ARG A 44 -15.02 -19.49 11.17
C ARG A 44 -14.76 -18.34 10.20
N VAL A 45 -13.50 -17.93 10.03
CA VAL A 45 -13.12 -16.83 9.15
C VAL A 45 -12.06 -17.31 8.16
N TYR A 46 -12.42 -17.36 6.88
CA TYR A 46 -11.45 -17.62 5.82
C TYR A 46 -10.73 -16.31 5.46
N CYS A 47 -9.41 -16.32 5.47
CA CYS A 47 -8.57 -15.18 5.09
C CYS A 47 -7.54 -15.58 4.05
N GLU A 48 -7.33 -14.75 3.02
CA GLU A 48 -6.29 -15.01 2.02
C GLU A 48 -5.56 -13.74 1.55
N TRP A 49 -4.30 -13.93 1.18
CA TRP A 49 -3.60 -13.01 0.30
C TRP A 49 -3.85 -13.40 -1.15
N SER A 50 -4.60 -12.59 -1.87
CA SER A 50 -4.78 -12.73 -3.31
C SER A 50 -3.53 -12.25 -4.06
N PRO A 51 -3.30 -12.67 -5.31
CA PRO A 51 -2.12 -12.24 -6.06
C PRO A 51 -2.09 -10.74 -6.41
N ASN A 52 -3.26 -10.08 -6.46
CA ASN A 52 -3.41 -8.62 -6.57
C ASN A 52 -4.79 -8.17 -6.07
N GLU A 53 -4.99 -6.85 -5.99
CA GLU A 53 -6.20 -6.24 -5.44
C GLU A 53 -7.43 -6.44 -6.31
N LYS A 54 -7.26 -6.55 -7.65
CA LYS A 54 -8.35 -6.87 -8.57
C LYS A 54 -8.92 -8.24 -8.26
N VAL A 55 -8.06 -9.25 -8.13
CA VAL A 55 -8.46 -10.63 -7.79
C VAL A 55 -9.07 -10.69 -6.39
N ALA A 56 -8.50 -9.95 -5.41
CA ALA A 56 -9.06 -9.85 -4.07
C ALA A 56 -10.49 -9.31 -4.08
N MET A 57 -10.74 -8.25 -4.86
CA MET A 57 -12.08 -7.66 -5.01
C MET A 57 -13.04 -8.63 -5.69
N GLU A 58 -12.63 -9.28 -6.77
CA GLU A 58 -13.45 -10.26 -7.51
C GLU A 58 -13.85 -11.45 -6.63
N ALA A 59 -12.91 -11.99 -5.86
CA ALA A 59 -13.17 -13.06 -4.91
C ALA A 59 -14.12 -12.62 -3.79
N ALA A 60 -13.95 -11.40 -3.28
CA ALA A 60 -14.84 -10.81 -2.28
C ALA A 60 -16.27 -10.63 -2.81
N VAL A 61 -16.43 -10.21 -4.07
CA VAL A 61 -17.74 -10.12 -4.73
C VAL A 61 -18.39 -11.51 -4.80
N GLY A 62 -17.65 -12.51 -5.25
CA GLY A 62 -18.16 -13.90 -5.31
C GLY A 62 -18.61 -14.41 -3.94
N ALA A 63 -17.82 -14.16 -2.90
CA ALA A 63 -18.16 -14.56 -1.52
C ALA A 63 -19.41 -13.84 -0.99
N SER A 64 -19.54 -12.54 -1.25
CA SER A 64 -20.72 -11.77 -0.86
C SER A 64 -21.98 -12.26 -1.58
N LEU A 65 -21.90 -12.50 -2.89
CA LEU A 65 -23.01 -13.07 -3.67
C LEU A 65 -23.39 -14.49 -3.20
N GLY A 66 -22.42 -15.25 -2.67
CA GLY A 66 -22.62 -16.55 -2.04
C GLY A 66 -23.17 -16.49 -0.61
N GLY A 67 -23.53 -15.31 -0.10
CA GLY A 67 -24.16 -15.10 1.21
C GLY A 67 -23.19 -14.95 2.39
N SER A 68 -21.88 -14.79 2.16
CA SER A 68 -20.91 -14.52 3.23
C SER A 68 -20.72 -13.03 3.45
N ARG A 69 -20.82 -12.54 4.70
CA ARG A 69 -20.29 -11.22 5.05
C ARG A 69 -18.79 -11.19 4.77
N THR A 70 -18.35 -10.22 4.01
CA THR A 70 -17.01 -10.22 3.42
C THR A 70 -16.28 -8.91 3.66
N LEU A 71 -14.98 -9.01 3.93
CA LEU A 71 -14.05 -7.90 4.01
C LEU A 71 -13.05 -7.98 2.85
N VAL A 72 -12.72 -6.85 2.22
CA VAL A 72 -11.57 -6.76 1.33
C VAL A 72 -10.70 -5.57 1.76
N THR A 73 -9.37 -5.77 1.80
CA THR A 73 -8.44 -4.76 2.32
C THR A 73 -7.35 -4.45 1.32
N MET A 74 -7.04 -3.16 1.19
CA MET A 74 -5.98 -2.67 0.33
C MET A 74 -5.55 -1.26 0.72
N LYS A 75 -4.43 -0.79 0.19
CA LYS A 75 -4.05 0.62 0.28
C LYS A 75 -4.63 1.44 -0.90
N CYS A 76 -4.52 2.77 -0.86
CA CYS A 76 -5.06 3.67 -1.89
C CYS A 76 -4.64 3.29 -3.32
N VAL A 77 -3.35 3.05 -3.57
CA VAL A 77 -2.87 2.66 -4.91
C VAL A 77 -3.37 1.27 -5.35
N GLY A 78 -3.70 0.39 -4.40
CA GLY A 78 -4.34 -0.90 -4.68
C GLY A 78 -5.77 -0.74 -5.19
N LEU A 79 -6.48 0.28 -4.73
CA LEU A 79 -7.81 0.58 -5.26
C LEU A 79 -7.78 0.96 -6.74
N ASN A 80 -6.69 1.57 -7.22
CA ASN A 80 -6.50 1.83 -8.65
C ASN A 80 -6.52 0.52 -9.46
N VAL A 81 -5.92 -0.56 -8.92
CA VAL A 81 -5.92 -1.90 -9.53
C VAL A 81 -7.30 -2.55 -9.46
N ALA A 82 -8.04 -2.34 -8.37
CA ALA A 82 -9.38 -2.88 -8.14
C ALA A 82 -10.52 -1.98 -8.66
N ALA A 83 -10.21 -0.89 -9.37
CA ALA A 83 -11.21 0.10 -9.78
C ALA A 83 -12.30 -0.48 -10.71
N ASP A 84 -11.91 -1.31 -11.69
CA ASP A 84 -12.88 -1.89 -12.63
C ASP A 84 -13.93 -2.78 -11.94
N PRO A 85 -13.55 -3.80 -11.13
CA PRO A 85 -14.54 -4.56 -10.39
C PRO A 85 -15.33 -3.71 -9.39
N LEU A 86 -14.76 -2.69 -8.76
CA LEU A 86 -15.49 -1.79 -7.86
C LEU A 86 -16.61 -1.04 -8.59
N MET A 87 -16.31 -0.47 -9.77
CA MET A 87 -17.30 0.27 -10.56
C MET A 87 -18.45 -0.63 -11.01
N THR A 88 -18.15 -1.85 -11.43
CA THR A 88 -19.14 -2.82 -11.85
C THR A 88 -19.97 -3.33 -10.67
N LEU A 89 -19.32 -3.57 -9.51
CA LEU A 89 -19.98 -3.99 -8.28
C LEU A 89 -21.05 -2.99 -7.80
N ALA A 90 -20.83 -1.69 -7.96
CA ALA A 90 -21.83 -0.67 -7.62
C ALA A 90 -23.16 -0.84 -8.40
N TYR A 91 -23.11 -1.41 -9.60
CA TYR A 91 -24.30 -1.70 -10.42
C TYR A 91 -24.98 -3.01 -10.00
N ILE A 92 -24.23 -4.09 -9.90
CA ILE A 92 -24.81 -5.41 -9.58
C ILE A 92 -25.18 -5.56 -8.11
N GLY A 93 -24.50 -4.80 -7.23
CA GLY A 93 -24.74 -4.83 -5.79
C GLY A 93 -24.21 -6.08 -5.10
N VAL A 94 -24.63 -6.26 -3.85
CA VAL A 94 -24.22 -7.35 -2.96
C VAL A 94 -25.42 -8.15 -2.46
N GLU A 95 -25.19 -9.38 -1.98
CA GLU A 95 -26.18 -10.19 -1.27
C GLU A 95 -25.94 -10.16 0.24
N ALA A 96 -24.75 -10.53 0.69
CA ALA A 96 -24.32 -10.31 2.08
C ALA A 96 -23.42 -9.07 2.15
N GLY A 97 -23.28 -8.48 3.31
CA GLY A 97 -22.52 -7.26 3.52
C GLY A 97 -21.08 -7.39 3.02
N LEU A 98 -20.65 -6.44 2.19
CA LEU A 98 -19.30 -6.34 1.68
C LEU A 98 -18.71 -4.98 2.04
N VAL A 99 -17.61 -5.01 2.79
CA VAL A 99 -16.88 -3.83 3.23
C VAL A 99 -15.51 -3.78 2.56
N VAL A 100 -15.22 -2.64 1.94
CA VAL A 100 -13.95 -2.36 1.28
C VAL A 100 -13.15 -1.43 2.18
N ILE A 101 -12.09 -1.92 2.80
CA ILE A 101 -11.19 -1.08 3.60
C ILE A 101 -10.08 -0.58 2.70
N VAL A 102 -9.96 0.74 2.62
CA VAL A 102 -8.86 1.37 1.89
C VAL A 102 -8.11 2.31 2.83
N ALA A 103 -6.82 2.07 2.95
CA ALA A 103 -5.95 2.89 3.77
C ALA A 103 -5.17 3.86 2.89
N ASP A 104 -5.49 5.15 3.03
CA ASP A 104 -4.77 6.25 2.40
C ASP A 104 -3.50 6.58 3.18
N ASP A 105 -2.56 7.22 2.51
CA ASP A 105 -1.24 7.54 3.05
C ASP A 105 -0.90 9.02 2.81
N PRO A 106 -1.59 9.96 3.49
CA PRO A 106 -1.27 11.38 3.43
C PRO A 106 0.21 11.61 3.79
N GLY A 107 0.91 12.42 2.98
CA GLY A 107 2.35 12.63 3.14
C GLY A 107 3.23 11.53 2.52
N MET A 108 2.65 10.51 1.89
CA MET A 108 3.38 9.48 1.13
C MET A 108 4.48 8.78 1.94
N HIS A 109 4.20 8.38 3.19
CA HIS A 109 5.17 7.70 4.04
C HIS A 109 5.61 6.34 3.48
N SER A 110 4.72 5.66 2.76
CA SER A 110 4.98 4.35 2.12
C SER A 110 4.33 4.20 0.73
N SER A 111 3.84 5.29 0.15
CA SER A 111 3.13 5.30 -1.14
C SER A 111 3.86 6.14 -2.18
N GLN A 112 3.60 5.89 -3.47
CA GLN A 112 4.19 6.62 -4.59
C GLN A 112 3.45 7.90 -4.91
N THR A 113 2.17 7.95 -4.54
CA THR A 113 1.28 9.08 -4.80
C THR A 113 0.39 9.30 -3.58
N GLU A 114 0.02 10.54 -3.36
CA GLU A 114 -1.03 10.93 -2.43
C GLU A 114 -2.38 10.88 -3.15
N GLN A 115 -3.38 10.24 -2.55
CA GLN A 115 -4.69 10.05 -3.17
C GLN A 115 -5.77 10.09 -2.10
N ASP A 116 -6.91 10.71 -2.42
CA ASP A 116 -8.12 10.62 -1.61
C ASP A 116 -9.09 9.57 -2.17
N THR A 117 -9.19 8.48 -1.46
CA THR A 117 -10.04 7.35 -1.85
C THR A 117 -11.54 7.71 -1.91
N LYS A 118 -11.98 8.76 -1.23
CA LYS A 118 -13.37 9.26 -1.29
C LYS A 118 -13.81 9.59 -2.73
N LEU A 119 -12.87 10.05 -3.58
CA LEU A 119 -13.13 10.34 -4.99
C LEU A 119 -13.53 9.11 -5.80
N TYR A 120 -12.93 7.93 -5.52
CA TYR A 120 -13.38 6.66 -6.12
C TYR A 120 -14.79 6.30 -5.71
N ALA A 121 -15.12 6.47 -4.43
CA ALA A 121 -16.46 6.19 -3.94
C ALA A 121 -17.51 7.17 -4.54
N LYS A 122 -17.15 8.45 -4.68
CA LYS A 122 -17.97 9.47 -5.37
C LYS A 122 -18.24 9.06 -6.83
N LEU A 123 -17.20 8.60 -7.55
CA LEU A 123 -17.33 8.11 -8.92
C LEU A 123 -18.20 6.85 -9.01
N ALA A 124 -17.97 5.88 -8.13
CA ALA A 124 -18.72 4.62 -8.04
C ALA A 124 -20.14 4.81 -7.43
N ARG A 125 -20.41 5.91 -6.74
CA ARG A 125 -21.65 6.19 -6.00
C ARG A 125 -21.94 5.21 -4.87
N ILE A 126 -20.91 4.82 -4.15
CA ILE A 126 -20.99 3.94 -2.98
C ILE A 126 -20.73 4.72 -1.69
N PRO A 127 -21.32 4.31 -0.55
CA PRO A 127 -21.12 5.01 0.72
C PRO A 127 -19.70 4.89 1.24
N VAL A 128 -19.24 5.96 1.92
CA VAL A 128 -17.95 6.04 2.61
C VAL A 128 -18.15 6.27 4.08
N LEU A 129 -17.41 5.52 4.90
CA LEU A 129 -17.27 5.80 6.33
C LEU A 129 -15.81 6.15 6.64
N GLU A 130 -15.60 7.11 7.56
CA GLU A 130 -14.28 7.58 7.98
C GLU A 130 -14.14 7.58 9.51
N PRO A 131 -13.51 6.56 10.10
CA PRO A 131 -13.25 6.56 11.53
C PRO A 131 -12.16 7.57 11.91
N SER A 132 -12.24 8.12 13.12
CA SER A 132 -11.28 9.06 13.70
C SER A 132 -10.38 8.46 14.78
N ASP A 133 -10.68 7.25 15.24
CA ASP A 133 -9.90 6.51 16.23
C ASP A 133 -10.16 5.00 16.13
N SER A 134 -9.53 4.21 17.01
CA SER A 134 -9.65 2.75 16.98
C SER A 134 -11.04 2.27 17.41
N GLN A 135 -11.76 2.98 18.29
CA GLN A 135 -13.12 2.60 18.66
C GLN A 135 -14.06 2.73 17.45
N GLU A 136 -14.03 3.88 16.77
CA GLU A 136 -14.81 4.08 15.55
C GLU A 136 -14.36 3.11 14.45
N ALA A 137 -13.06 2.83 14.31
CA ALA A 137 -12.55 1.87 13.34
C ALA A 137 -13.18 0.48 13.50
N LYS A 138 -13.39 0.02 14.74
CA LYS A 138 -14.11 -1.22 15.04
C LYS A 138 -15.60 -1.11 14.75
N ASP A 139 -16.25 -0.08 15.29
CA ASP A 139 -17.71 0.04 15.25
C ASP A 139 -18.21 0.30 13.83
N PHE A 140 -17.45 1.08 13.04
CA PHE A 140 -17.81 1.39 11.66
C PHE A 140 -17.76 0.18 10.73
N VAL A 141 -16.93 -0.83 11.00
CA VAL A 141 -16.99 -2.10 10.24
C VAL A 141 -18.33 -2.79 10.43
N ILE A 142 -18.84 -2.83 11.65
CA ILE A 142 -20.15 -3.43 11.97
C ILE A 142 -21.27 -2.64 11.28
N GLN A 143 -21.24 -1.32 11.41
CA GLN A 143 -22.22 -0.44 10.76
C GLN A 143 -22.14 -0.51 9.23
N ALA A 144 -20.95 -0.62 8.67
CA ALA A 144 -20.73 -0.76 7.22
C ALA A 144 -21.33 -2.06 6.68
N LEU A 145 -21.20 -3.17 7.41
CA LEU A 145 -21.83 -4.44 7.03
C LEU A 145 -23.38 -4.33 7.02
N GLU A 146 -23.97 -3.70 8.03
CA GLU A 146 -25.41 -3.48 8.12
C GLU A 146 -25.90 -2.53 7.03
N LEU A 147 -25.17 -1.43 6.78
CA LEU A 147 -25.48 -0.45 5.72
C LEU A 147 -25.37 -1.10 4.33
N SER A 148 -24.33 -1.92 4.11
CA SER A 148 -24.11 -2.67 2.88
C SER A 148 -25.29 -3.60 2.59
N GLU A 149 -25.78 -4.33 3.59
CA GLU A 149 -26.94 -5.22 3.47
C GLU A 149 -28.27 -4.47 3.25
N LYS A 150 -28.45 -3.33 3.94
CA LYS A 150 -29.65 -2.48 3.83
C LYS A 150 -29.82 -1.92 2.39
N PHE A 151 -28.75 -1.41 1.82
CA PHE A 151 -28.77 -0.76 0.51
C PHE A 151 -28.34 -1.67 -0.64
N ARG A 152 -27.87 -2.88 -0.32
CA ARG A 152 -27.29 -3.81 -1.30
C ARG A 152 -26.21 -3.15 -2.15
N LEU A 153 -25.25 -2.51 -1.48
CA LEU A 153 -24.08 -1.87 -2.08
C LEU A 153 -22.84 -2.20 -1.24
N PRO A 154 -21.65 -2.25 -1.86
CA PRO A 154 -20.44 -2.26 -1.06
C PRO A 154 -20.33 -0.96 -0.25
N VAL A 155 -19.73 -1.01 0.93
CA VAL A 155 -19.43 0.18 1.73
C VAL A 155 -17.92 0.31 1.81
N LEU A 156 -17.40 1.49 1.50
CA LEU A 156 -15.99 1.80 1.64
C LEU A 156 -15.74 2.39 3.03
N ILE A 157 -14.73 1.86 3.73
CA ILE A 157 -14.17 2.50 4.92
C ILE A 157 -12.81 3.05 4.52
N ARG A 158 -12.66 4.37 4.59
CA ARG A 158 -11.39 5.06 4.41
C ARG A 158 -10.69 5.20 5.75
N THR A 159 -9.45 4.73 5.84
CA THR A 159 -8.56 5.02 6.96
C THR A 159 -7.35 5.79 6.45
N THR A 160 -6.54 6.32 7.36
CA THR A 160 -5.25 6.92 7.04
C THR A 160 -4.14 6.21 7.82
N SER A 161 -2.89 6.42 7.42
CA SER A 161 -1.72 5.87 8.14
C SER A 161 -1.80 6.14 9.63
N ARG A 162 -2.27 7.32 10.02
CA ARG A 162 -2.40 7.71 11.43
C ARG A 162 -3.48 6.90 12.16
N VAL A 163 -4.67 6.81 11.60
CA VAL A 163 -5.76 5.99 12.20
C VAL A 163 -5.36 4.53 12.27
N SER A 164 -4.76 3.99 11.19
CA SER A 164 -4.37 2.59 11.09
C SER A 164 -3.40 2.15 12.20
N HIS A 165 -2.46 3.02 12.58
CA HIS A 165 -1.36 2.66 13.50
C HIS A 165 -1.49 3.28 14.91
N SER A 166 -2.30 4.33 15.10
CA SER A 166 -2.55 4.89 16.44
C SER A 166 -3.34 3.92 17.29
N ARG A 167 -3.05 3.90 18.59
CA ARG A 167 -3.72 3.01 19.55
C ARG A 167 -4.61 3.78 20.49
N SER A 168 -5.81 3.27 20.70
CA SER A 168 -6.74 3.76 21.74
C SER A 168 -7.45 2.60 22.43
N GLN A 169 -8.15 2.92 23.51
CA GLN A 169 -8.98 1.94 24.21
C GLN A 169 -10.21 1.61 23.38
N VAL A 170 -10.49 0.33 23.22
CA VAL A 170 -11.60 -0.19 22.42
C VAL A 170 -12.46 -1.10 23.27
N GLU A 171 -13.76 -0.84 23.32
CA GLU A 171 -14.74 -1.77 23.88
C GLU A 171 -14.94 -2.94 22.93
N THR A 172 -14.84 -4.16 23.44
CA THR A 172 -14.96 -5.38 22.64
C THR A 172 -16.25 -6.12 22.99
N LEU A 173 -16.89 -6.68 21.97
CA LEU A 173 -18.15 -7.38 22.05
C LEU A 173 -18.00 -8.84 21.56
N PRO A 174 -18.93 -9.73 21.90
CA PRO A 174 -18.95 -11.08 21.34
C PRO A 174 -19.29 -11.04 19.85
N ARG A 175 -18.79 -12.04 19.10
CA ARG A 175 -19.09 -12.21 17.68
C ARG A 175 -20.61 -12.43 17.46
N LYS A 176 -21.17 -11.71 16.52
CA LYS A 176 -22.52 -11.94 15.99
C LYS A 176 -22.41 -12.87 14.78
N GLU A 177 -23.11 -14.01 14.81
CA GLU A 177 -23.17 -14.87 13.63
C GLU A 177 -24.11 -14.29 12.59
N SER A 178 -23.70 -14.38 11.32
CA SER A 178 -24.60 -14.04 10.23
C SER A 178 -25.71 -15.08 10.11
N THR A 179 -26.95 -14.64 10.06
CA THR A 179 -28.14 -15.49 9.89
C THR A 179 -28.50 -15.71 8.41
N ARG A 180 -27.76 -15.10 7.49
CA ARG A 180 -28.04 -15.22 6.06
C ARG A 180 -27.71 -16.63 5.54
N PRO A 181 -28.59 -17.19 4.66
CA PRO A 181 -28.27 -18.44 3.97
C PRO A 181 -27.01 -18.28 3.13
N LYS A 182 -26.13 -19.26 3.15
CA LYS A 182 -24.98 -19.35 2.24
C LYS A 182 -25.44 -19.98 0.92
N GLU A 183 -26.12 -19.19 0.12
CA GLU A 183 -26.69 -19.64 -1.15
C GLU A 183 -26.59 -18.54 -2.20
N PHE A 184 -26.16 -18.90 -3.39
CA PHE A 184 -26.15 -17.99 -4.54
C PHE A 184 -27.51 -17.95 -5.22
N ILE A 185 -28.10 -16.77 -5.28
CA ILE A 185 -29.39 -16.54 -5.96
C ILE A 185 -29.14 -16.28 -7.45
N GLN A 186 -29.63 -17.16 -8.32
CA GLN A 186 -29.52 -16.98 -9.76
C GLN A 186 -30.47 -15.90 -10.26
N ASP A 187 -29.97 -14.69 -10.47
CA ASP A 187 -30.67 -13.56 -11.07
C ASP A 187 -29.80 -12.85 -12.12
N PRO A 188 -29.76 -13.35 -13.37
CA PRO A 188 -28.96 -12.71 -14.41
C PRO A 188 -29.32 -11.25 -14.70
N LYS A 189 -30.59 -10.88 -14.51
CA LYS A 189 -31.04 -9.49 -14.73
C LYS A 189 -30.39 -8.52 -13.75
N ARG A 190 -30.07 -9.02 -12.56
CA ARG A 190 -29.43 -8.23 -11.50
C ARG A 190 -27.91 -8.35 -11.54
N HIS A 191 -27.39 -9.53 -11.86
CA HIS A 191 -25.95 -9.80 -11.71
C HIS A 191 -25.15 -9.64 -13.02
N CYS A 192 -25.83 -9.43 -14.17
CA CYS A 192 -25.16 -9.23 -15.45
C CYS A 192 -25.40 -7.83 -15.98
N PRO A 193 -24.47 -6.88 -15.86
CA PRO A 193 -24.65 -5.47 -16.25
C PRO A 193 -24.56 -5.26 -17.77
N LEU A 194 -25.31 -6.07 -18.53
CA LEU A 194 -25.45 -5.88 -19.97
C LEU A 194 -26.25 -4.58 -20.26
N PRO A 195 -26.03 -3.92 -21.40
CA PRO A 195 -26.69 -2.63 -21.71
C PRO A 195 -28.20 -2.62 -21.54
N ILE A 196 -28.86 -3.77 -21.78
CA ILE A 196 -30.31 -3.91 -21.63
C ILE A 196 -30.75 -3.76 -20.17
N TRP A 197 -29.97 -4.24 -19.22
CA TRP A 197 -30.27 -4.16 -17.78
C TRP A 197 -29.48 -3.05 -17.08
N GLY A 198 -28.26 -2.77 -17.54
CA GLY A 198 -27.37 -1.77 -16.94
C GLY A 198 -27.97 -0.36 -16.88
N ARG A 199 -28.84 -0.01 -17.85
CA ARG A 199 -29.55 1.28 -17.83
C ARG A 199 -30.51 1.40 -16.65
N GLN A 200 -31.16 0.32 -16.26
CA GLN A 200 -32.03 0.31 -15.09
C GLN A 200 -31.19 0.30 -13.82
N MET A 201 -30.15 -0.54 -13.74
CA MET A 201 -29.21 -0.55 -12.61
C MET A 201 -28.63 0.84 -12.33
N ARG A 202 -28.34 1.63 -13.38
CA ARG A 202 -27.89 3.02 -13.22
C ARG A 202 -28.91 3.91 -12.55
N ARG A 203 -30.19 3.77 -12.92
CA ARG A 203 -31.29 4.52 -12.29
C ARG A 203 -31.46 4.13 -10.82
N ASP A 204 -31.46 2.82 -10.56
CA ASP A 204 -31.58 2.27 -9.21
C ASP A 204 -30.42 2.75 -8.31
N LEU A 205 -29.20 2.81 -8.86
CA LEU A 205 -28.03 3.34 -8.16
C LEU A 205 -28.17 4.84 -7.82
N GLN A 206 -28.77 5.63 -8.73
CA GLN A 206 -29.06 7.05 -8.45
C GLN A 206 -30.09 7.22 -7.33
N GLU A 207 -31.15 6.39 -7.33
CA GLU A 207 -32.15 6.39 -6.26
C GLU A 207 -31.55 5.99 -4.92
N LYS A 208 -30.73 4.94 -4.90
CA LYS A 208 -29.97 4.52 -3.70
C LYS A 208 -29.05 5.62 -3.20
N THR A 209 -28.36 6.34 -4.10
CA THR A 209 -27.48 7.46 -3.71
C THR A 209 -28.27 8.57 -3.00
N ARG A 210 -29.48 8.91 -3.48
CA ARG A 210 -30.35 9.89 -2.83
C ARG A 210 -30.83 9.42 -1.46
N ALA A 211 -31.24 8.15 -1.37
CA ALA A 211 -31.67 7.55 -0.10
C ALA A 211 -30.51 7.50 0.92
N LEU A 212 -29.30 7.19 0.46
CA LEU A 212 -28.09 7.19 1.28
C LEU A 212 -27.69 8.58 1.78
N SER A 213 -27.89 9.65 0.99
CA SER A 213 -27.66 11.04 1.42
C SER A 213 -28.59 11.43 2.59
N LYS A 214 -29.85 10.99 2.53
CA LYS A 214 -30.78 11.15 3.64
C LYS A 214 -30.36 10.33 4.86
N GLU A 215 -30.01 9.06 4.65
CA GLU A 215 -29.48 8.18 5.70
C GLU A 215 -28.26 8.81 6.39
N ALA A 216 -27.31 9.35 5.63
CA ALA A 216 -26.13 10.01 6.15
C ALA A 216 -26.47 11.26 6.98
N SER A 217 -27.51 12.02 6.56
CA SER A 217 -27.97 13.20 7.31
C SER A 217 -28.62 12.85 8.65
N GLU A 218 -29.22 11.66 8.77
CA GLU A 218 -29.92 11.17 9.97
C GLU A 218 -29.03 10.23 10.81
N SER A 219 -27.85 9.82 10.30
CA SER A 219 -26.98 8.83 10.92
C SER A 219 -26.27 9.35 12.17
N THR A 220 -26.24 8.51 13.20
CA THR A 220 -25.46 8.78 14.42
C THR A 220 -23.94 8.68 14.21
N LEU A 221 -23.47 8.20 13.05
CA LEU A 221 -22.07 8.22 12.67
C LEU A 221 -21.59 9.66 12.41
N ASN A 222 -22.52 10.55 12.02
CA ASN A 222 -22.31 11.99 11.93
C ASN A 222 -22.87 12.63 13.21
N ARG A 223 -22.09 13.49 13.84
CA ARG A 223 -22.51 14.14 15.09
C ARG A 223 -22.16 15.61 15.11
N ILE A 224 -23.04 16.41 15.69
CA ILE A 224 -22.78 17.80 16.00
C ILE A 224 -22.37 17.89 17.47
N GLU A 225 -21.29 18.58 17.72
CA GLU A 225 -20.83 18.98 19.04
C GLU A 225 -20.98 20.49 19.15
N GLU A 226 -21.93 20.92 19.95
CA GLU A 226 -22.22 22.35 20.11
C GLU A 226 -21.11 23.06 20.89
N GLY A 227 -20.73 24.22 20.43
CA GLY A 227 -19.75 25.11 21.02
C GLY A 227 -20.09 26.57 20.73
N ASP A 228 -19.11 27.44 20.59
CA ASP A 228 -19.32 28.85 20.21
C ASP A 228 -19.74 28.96 18.72
N ASP A 229 -20.78 29.71 18.45
CA ASP A 229 -21.29 30.01 17.10
C ASP A 229 -20.38 30.94 16.29
N SER A 230 -19.31 31.48 16.88
CA SER A 230 -18.33 32.28 16.16
C SER A 230 -17.58 31.49 15.09
N LEU A 231 -17.41 30.16 15.31
CA LEU A 231 -16.72 29.25 14.42
C LEU A 231 -17.41 27.89 14.41
N GLY A 232 -17.86 27.46 13.23
CA GLY A 232 -18.29 26.10 12.96
C GLY A 232 -17.22 25.36 12.16
N ILE A 233 -16.81 24.17 12.61
CA ILE A 233 -15.80 23.37 11.93
C ILE A 233 -16.44 22.07 11.40
N ILE A 234 -16.26 21.80 10.10
CA ILE A 234 -16.68 20.54 9.46
C ILE A 234 -15.42 19.71 9.25
N CYS A 235 -15.36 18.50 9.81
CA CYS A 235 -14.19 17.61 9.69
C CYS A 235 -14.59 16.15 9.82
N GLY A 236 -13.70 15.24 9.43
CA GLY A 236 -13.83 13.79 9.56
C GLY A 236 -12.49 13.14 9.89
N SER A 237 -12.44 11.82 9.95
CA SER A 237 -11.21 11.05 10.14
C SER A 237 -10.34 11.58 11.30
N ILE A 238 -9.01 11.41 11.22
CA ILE A 238 -8.06 11.87 12.25
C ILE A 238 -8.02 13.40 12.45
N PRO A 239 -8.24 14.26 11.44
CA PRO A 239 -8.37 15.70 11.63
C PRO A 239 -9.34 16.12 12.74
N TYR A 240 -10.40 15.35 12.97
CA TYR A 240 -11.32 15.60 14.07
C TYR A 240 -10.60 15.63 15.44
N GLN A 241 -9.68 14.71 15.69
CA GLN A 241 -8.93 14.66 16.95
C GLN A 241 -8.08 15.91 17.15
N TYR A 242 -7.45 16.39 16.06
CA TYR A 242 -6.65 17.62 16.09
C TYR A 242 -7.50 18.88 16.28
N VAL A 243 -8.68 18.91 15.65
CA VAL A 243 -9.67 19.99 15.84
C VAL A 243 -10.09 20.10 17.30
N LYS A 244 -10.38 18.97 17.95
CA LYS A 244 -10.78 18.95 19.36
C LYS A 244 -9.67 19.47 20.29
N GLU A 245 -8.41 19.26 19.97
CA GLU A 245 -7.29 19.77 20.76
C GLU A 245 -7.06 21.27 20.53
N VAL A 246 -7.14 21.73 19.27
CA VAL A 246 -6.77 23.09 18.90
C VAL A 246 -7.93 24.08 19.03
N PHE A 247 -9.16 23.64 18.80
CA PHE A 247 -10.38 24.47 18.81
C PHE A 247 -11.43 23.93 19.80
N PRO A 248 -11.10 23.77 21.10
CA PRO A 248 -12.02 23.13 22.06
C PRO A 248 -13.33 23.89 22.26
N GLU A 249 -13.37 25.19 21.91
CA GLU A 249 -14.53 26.06 22.03
C GLU A 249 -15.44 26.07 20.80
N ALA A 250 -14.96 25.61 19.63
CA ALA A 250 -15.70 25.68 18.39
C ALA A 250 -16.85 24.66 18.34
N SER A 251 -17.94 25.02 17.63
CA SER A 251 -18.93 24.04 17.22
C SER A 251 -18.33 23.12 16.15
N VAL A 252 -18.52 21.81 16.26
CA VAL A 252 -17.92 20.82 15.34
C VAL A 252 -19.01 19.94 14.75
N LEU A 253 -19.05 19.84 13.42
CA LEU A 253 -19.72 18.79 12.70
C LEU A 253 -18.70 17.70 12.33
N LYS A 254 -18.70 16.61 13.10
CA LYS A 254 -17.87 15.44 12.83
C LYS A 254 -18.58 14.52 11.84
N LEU A 255 -17.97 14.30 10.69
CA LEU A 255 -18.48 13.44 9.64
C LEU A 255 -17.78 12.07 9.68
N GLY A 256 -18.47 11.07 10.21
CA GLY A 256 -18.07 9.67 10.12
C GLY A 256 -18.68 8.96 8.90
N PHE A 257 -19.72 9.58 8.31
CA PHE A 257 -20.37 9.14 7.06
C PHE A 257 -20.41 10.33 6.09
N PRO A 258 -19.26 10.69 5.46
CA PRO A 258 -19.14 11.89 4.63
C PRO A 258 -19.78 11.76 3.24
N PHE A 259 -19.94 10.53 2.72
CA PHE A 259 -20.50 10.33 1.37
C PHE A 259 -21.43 9.11 1.31
N PRO A 260 -22.62 9.20 0.59
CA PRO A 260 -23.12 10.41 -0.09
C PRO A 260 -23.34 11.57 0.86
N TYR A 261 -23.08 12.78 0.38
CA TYR A 261 -23.04 13.98 1.21
C TYR A 261 -24.29 14.17 2.06
N PRO A 262 -24.15 14.44 3.38
CA PRO A 262 -25.28 14.70 4.28
C PRO A 262 -25.76 16.16 4.17
N ASP A 263 -26.32 16.55 3.01
CA ASP A 263 -26.64 17.93 2.66
C ASP A 263 -27.48 18.67 3.69
N ASP A 264 -28.53 18.01 4.19
CA ASP A 264 -29.44 18.63 5.18
C ASP A 264 -28.72 18.90 6.50
N LEU A 265 -27.88 17.96 6.93
CA LEU A 265 -27.08 18.11 8.16
C LEU A 265 -26.08 19.25 8.03
N ILE A 266 -25.34 19.32 6.91
CA ILE A 266 -24.36 20.39 6.62
C ILE A 266 -25.06 21.74 6.60
N ARG A 267 -26.19 21.87 5.88
CA ARG A 267 -26.97 23.11 5.83
C ARG A 267 -27.48 23.55 7.21
N ASN A 268 -27.97 22.59 8.00
CA ASN A 268 -28.51 22.88 9.32
C ASN A 268 -27.40 23.30 10.30
N PHE A 269 -26.27 22.60 10.29
CA PHE A 269 -25.10 22.95 11.11
C PHE A 269 -24.57 24.36 10.80
N SER A 270 -24.51 24.71 9.52
CA SER A 270 -23.92 25.99 9.08
C SER A 270 -24.81 27.20 9.39
N LYS A 271 -26.11 27.00 9.67
CA LYS A 271 -27.02 28.10 10.00
C LYS A 271 -26.62 28.77 11.31
N GLY A 272 -26.49 30.11 11.28
CA GLY A 272 -26.18 30.91 12.48
C GLY A 272 -24.69 30.95 12.85
N LYS A 273 -23.84 30.15 12.26
CA LYS A 273 -22.38 30.23 12.47
C LYS A 273 -21.82 31.44 11.72
N LYS A 274 -20.92 32.22 12.38
CA LYS A 274 -20.32 33.41 11.76
C LYS A 274 -19.25 33.08 10.73
N LYS A 275 -18.49 32.01 10.97
CA LYS A 275 -17.49 31.46 10.05
C LYS A 275 -17.66 29.94 9.98
N ILE A 276 -17.44 29.37 8.82
CA ILE A 276 -17.33 27.93 8.61
C ILE A 276 -15.90 27.63 8.16
N LEU A 277 -15.27 26.62 8.78
CA LEU A 277 -13.98 26.07 8.40
C LEU A 277 -14.17 24.60 8.06
N VAL A 278 -13.68 24.18 6.91
CA VAL A 278 -13.56 22.75 6.56
C VAL A 278 -12.12 22.31 6.84
N VAL A 279 -11.97 21.21 7.59
CA VAL A 279 -10.65 20.64 7.91
C VAL A 279 -10.62 19.20 7.43
N GLU A 280 -9.92 18.99 6.33
CA GLU A 280 -9.72 17.68 5.72
C GLU A 280 -8.28 17.51 5.23
N GLU A 281 -7.84 16.28 5.06
CA GLU A 281 -6.53 15.92 4.50
C GLU A 281 -6.69 15.59 3.03
N THR A 282 -5.64 15.86 2.25
CA THR A 282 -5.52 15.56 0.82
C THR A 282 -6.38 16.48 -0.06
N ASP A 283 -7.35 15.95 -0.78
CA ASP A 283 -8.14 16.70 -1.76
C ASP A 283 -9.32 17.47 -1.11
N ASP A 284 -9.80 18.53 -1.76
CA ASP A 284 -10.91 19.40 -1.33
C ASP A 284 -12.30 18.75 -1.50
N PHE A 285 -12.43 17.50 -1.07
CA PHE A 285 -13.63 16.68 -1.25
C PHE A 285 -14.86 17.26 -0.56
N MET A 286 -14.73 17.68 0.70
CA MET A 286 -15.82 18.23 1.49
C MET A 286 -15.94 19.74 1.30
N GLU A 287 -14.83 20.45 1.19
CA GLU A 287 -14.78 21.89 0.97
C GLU A 287 -15.50 22.28 -0.33
N GLU A 288 -15.15 21.60 -1.47
CA GLU A 288 -15.83 21.79 -2.76
C GLU A 288 -17.33 21.62 -2.62
N HIS A 289 -17.76 20.57 -1.92
CA HIS A 289 -19.17 20.27 -1.74
C HIS A 289 -19.89 21.33 -0.87
N VAL A 290 -19.33 21.73 0.25
CA VAL A 290 -19.88 22.77 1.14
C VAL A 290 -20.04 24.08 0.37
N LYS A 291 -19.03 24.48 -0.42
CA LYS A 291 -19.12 25.67 -1.31
C LYS A 291 -20.24 25.49 -2.37
N SER A 292 -20.41 24.31 -2.93
CA SER A 292 -21.47 24.01 -3.91
C SER A 292 -22.88 24.15 -3.33
N LEU A 293 -23.04 23.98 -2.03
CA LEU A 293 -24.31 24.22 -1.31
C LEU A 293 -24.62 25.72 -1.10
N GLY A 294 -23.74 26.62 -1.55
CA GLY A 294 -23.85 28.06 -1.35
C GLY A 294 -23.42 28.54 0.05
N ILE A 295 -22.69 27.70 0.79
CA ILE A 295 -22.17 28.03 2.11
C ILE A 295 -20.76 28.59 1.92
N ASN A 296 -20.53 29.83 2.43
CA ASN A 296 -19.20 30.40 2.43
C ASN A 296 -18.36 29.74 3.53
N CYS A 297 -17.30 29.07 3.16
CA CYS A 297 -16.38 28.40 4.09
C CYS A 297 -14.93 28.68 3.71
N LEU A 298 -14.06 28.61 4.70
CA LEU A 298 -12.61 28.51 4.56
C LEU A 298 -12.22 27.03 4.52
N GLY A 299 -11.12 26.72 3.88
CA GLY A 299 -10.57 25.37 3.79
C GLY A 299 -9.11 25.44 3.41
N HIS A 300 -8.69 24.85 2.30
CA HIS A 300 -7.31 24.81 1.83
C HIS A 300 -6.68 26.18 1.56
N GLU A 301 -7.44 27.26 1.59
CA GLU A 301 -6.90 28.63 1.63
C GLU A 301 -5.96 28.84 2.85
N ILE A 302 -6.22 28.15 3.96
CA ILE A 302 -5.46 28.24 5.21
C ILE A 302 -5.11 26.87 5.81
N VAL A 303 -5.78 25.79 5.39
CA VAL A 303 -5.48 24.40 5.76
C VAL A 303 -4.50 23.83 4.72
N PRO A 304 -3.41 23.15 5.11
CA PRO A 304 -2.49 22.55 4.14
C PRO A 304 -3.19 21.58 3.17
N GLU A 305 -2.92 21.74 1.87
CA GLU A 305 -3.46 20.87 0.79
C GLU A 305 -2.75 19.52 0.68
N CYS A 306 -1.50 19.43 1.12
CA CYS A 306 -0.66 18.25 0.93
C CYS A 306 -0.15 17.73 2.26
N GLY A 307 -0.05 16.42 2.35
CA GLY A 307 0.54 15.75 3.48
C GLY A 307 -0.41 15.50 4.64
N GLU A 308 0.14 14.95 5.69
CA GLU A 308 -0.58 14.62 6.92
C GLU A 308 -0.79 15.88 7.76
N LEU A 309 -2.00 16.12 8.21
CA LEU A 309 -2.29 17.18 9.19
C LEU A 309 -1.73 16.81 10.58
N SER A 310 -1.56 17.81 11.38
CA SER A 310 -1.10 17.68 12.77
C SER A 310 -1.69 18.78 13.65
N VAL A 311 -1.60 18.60 14.96
CA VAL A 311 -1.93 19.64 15.94
C VAL A 311 -1.18 20.94 15.66
N GLU A 312 0.11 20.84 15.29
CA GLU A 312 0.93 22.01 14.96
C GLU A 312 0.46 22.71 13.68
N ALA A 313 0.08 21.96 12.66
CA ALA A 313 -0.50 22.54 11.44
C ALA A 313 -1.79 23.30 11.76
N LEU A 314 -2.68 22.72 12.57
CA LEU A 314 -3.93 23.36 12.94
C LEU A 314 -3.75 24.57 13.88
N ARG A 315 -2.69 24.61 14.70
CA ARG A 315 -2.35 25.83 15.46
C ARG A 315 -2.03 27.00 14.53
N LYS A 316 -1.32 26.76 13.43
CA LYS A 316 -1.06 27.79 12.40
C LYS A 316 -2.35 28.22 11.69
N VAL A 317 -3.26 27.28 11.44
CA VAL A 317 -4.61 27.59 10.90
C VAL A 317 -5.37 28.51 11.87
N ARG A 318 -5.32 28.24 13.18
CA ARG A 318 -5.94 29.07 14.21
C ARG A 318 -5.34 30.47 14.23
N GLU A 319 -4.02 30.60 14.19
CA GLU A 319 -3.32 31.90 14.12
C GLU A 319 -3.74 32.69 12.86
N ALA A 320 -3.89 32.03 11.72
CA ALA A 320 -4.37 32.65 10.48
C ALA A 320 -5.83 33.14 10.60
N LEU A 321 -6.71 32.36 11.24
CA LEU A 321 -8.11 32.73 11.51
C LEU A 321 -8.23 33.94 12.44
N ASP A 322 -7.34 34.06 13.44
CA ASP A 322 -7.30 35.12 14.42
C ASP A 322 -6.58 36.39 13.90
N GLY A 323 -5.99 36.33 12.69
CA GLY A 323 -5.23 37.44 12.10
C GLY A 323 -3.91 37.70 12.83
N THR A 324 -3.44 36.77 13.63
CA THR A 324 -2.15 36.85 14.33
C THR A 324 -1.06 36.34 13.37
N ARG A 325 0.13 36.96 13.41
CA ARG A 325 1.26 36.44 12.65
C ARG A 325 1.63 35.06 13.22
N PRO A 326 1.88 34.05 12.36
CA PRO A 326 2.33 32.76 12.83
C PRO A 326 3.52 32.92 13.76
N HIS A 327 3.40 32.43 14.98
CA HIS A 327 4.57 32.28 15.85
C HIS A 327 5.50 31.30 15.15
N ASP A 328 6.63 31.78 14.70
CA ASP A 328 7.66 30.93 14.11
C ASP A 328 8.20 30.04 15.24
N THR A 329 7.49 28.95 15.48
CA THR A 329 7.98 27.80 16.27
C THR A 329 8.98 27.05 15.43
N ALA A 330 9.95 27.79 14.80
CA ALA A 330 11.09 27.16 14.19
C ALA A 330 11.63 26.16 15.22
N SER A 331 11.64 24.89 14.84
CA SER A 331 12.16 23.83 15.69
C SER A 331 13.48 24.31 16.28
N ARG A 332 13.71 24.16 17.59
CA ARG A 332 14.97 24.57 18.26
C ARG A 332 16.22 24.01 17.57
N PHE A 333 16.02 23.10 16.62
CA PHE A 333 17.03 22.52 15.75
C PHE A 333 16.60 22.74 14.30
N PRO A 334 17.30 23.55 13.51
CA PRO A 334 17.03 23.71 12.09
C PRO A 334 17.19 22.32 11.43
N ILE A 335 16.09 21.79 10.88
CA ILE A 335 16.03 20.47 10.21
C ILE A 335 17.08 20.41 9.10
N GLU A 336 17.35 21.54 8.45
CA GLU A 336 18.38 21.71 7.41
C GLU A 336 19.80 21.35 7.85
N THR A 337 20.10 21.35 9.15
CA THR A 337 21.42 20.99 9.71
C THR A 337 21.56 19.51 10.03
N LEU A 338 20.46 18.73 9.96
CA LEU A 338 20.51 17.29 10.20
C LEU A 338 21.03 16.57 8.95
N PRO A 339 21.97 15.60 9.12
CA PRO A 339 22.43 14.82 7.96
C PRO A 339 21.29 14.00 7.38
N ALA A 340 21.11 14.06 6.06
CA ALA A 340 20.17 13.20 5.34
C ALA A 340 20.50 11.71 5.59
N ARG A 341 19.47 10.93 5.89
CA ARG A 341 19.58 9.47 6.12
C ARG A 341 18.67 8.74 5.14
N PRO A 342 19.02 8.70 3.84
CA PRO A 342 18.21 8.00 2.86
C PRO A 342 18.12 6.51 3.21
N PRO A 343 17.00 5.86 2.90
CA PRO A 343 16.87 4.42 3.08
C PRO A 343 17.90 3.69 2.22
N VAL A 344 18.42 2.57 2.74
CA VAL A 344 19.42 1.75 2.05
C VAL A 344 19.02 0.28 2.09
N PHE A 345 19.57 -0.51 1.18
CA PHE A 345 19.42 -1.97 1.24
C PHE A 345 19.96 -2.53 2.56
N CYS A 346 19.23 -3.49 3.11
CA CYS A 346 19.64 -4.19 4.33
C CYS A 346 21.00 -4.89 4.17
N PRO A 347 21.75 -5.16 5.26
CA PRO A 347 22.91 -6.03 5.21
C PRO A 347 22.53 -7.42 4.67
N GLY A 348 23.31 -7.93 3.71
CA GLY A 348 23.01 -9.23 3.09
C GLY A 348 21.81 -9.26 2.15
N CYS A 349 21.24 -8.10 1.78
CA CYS A 349 20.11 -8.05 0.85
C CYS A 349 20.47 -8.70 -0.49
N PRO A 350 19.68 -9.69 -0.99
CA PRO A 350 19.97 -10.39 -2.23
C PRO A 350 19.84 -9.49 -3.48
N HIS A 351 19.01 -8.46 -3.44
CA HIS A 351 18.83 -7.58 -4.59
C HIS A 351 20.11 -6.84 -4.99
N ARG A 352 21.00 -6.59 -4.03
CA ARG A 352 22.23 -5.81 -4.19
C ARG A 352 23.15 -6.34 -5.30
N GLY A 353 23.29 -7.64 -5.40
CA GLY A 353 24.23 -8.26 -6.35
C GLY A 353 23.88 -8.01 -7.80
N LEU A 354 22.58 -8.10 -8.16
CA LEU A 354 22.12 -7.80 -9.50
C LEU A 354 22.35 -6.32 -9.86
N PHE A 355 21.92 -5.40 -9.00
CA PHE A 355 22.10 -3.97 -9.30
C PHE A 355 23.57 -3.59 -9.37
N TYR A 356 24.43 -4.22 -8.55
CA TYR A 356 25.88 -4.08 -8.72
C TYR A 356 26.33 -4.59 -10.10
N ALA A 357 25.84 -5.74 -10.56
CA ALA A 357 26.16 -6.25 -11.90
C ALA A 357 25.70 -5.27 -12.99
N LEU A 358 24.50 -4.72 -12.88
CA LEU A 358 23.98 -3.72 -13.83
C LEU A 358 24.83 -2.43 -13.87
N THR A 359 25.60 -2.09 -12.82
CA THR A 359 26.53 -0.95 -12.88
C THR A 359 27.68 -1.14 -13.89
N LYS A 360 27.86 -2.33 -14.46
CA LYS A 360 28.93 -2.64 -15.42
C LYS A 360 28.50 -2.43 -16.87
N PHE A 361 27.24 -2.10 -17.11
CA PHE A 361 26.66 -1.98 -18.44
C PHE A 361 26.01 -0.60 -18.63
N ASP A 362 26.06 -0.09 -19.86
CA ASP A 362 25.31 1.11 -20.26
C ASP A 362 23.91 0.69 -20.72
N VAL A 363 23.01 0.55 -19.77
CA VAL A 363 21.63 0.10 -19.98
C VAL A 363 20.65 1.04 -19.31
N ILE A 364 19.41 1.07 -19.79
CA ILE A 364 18.28 1.69 -19.10
C ILE A 364 17.61 0.61 -18.25
N VAL A 365 17.33 0.91 -16.98
CA VAL A 365 16.66 0.01 -16.05
C VAL A 365 15.29 0.56 -15.69
N THR A 366 14.26 -0.13 -16.15
CA THR A 366 12.88 0.15 -15.77
C THR A 366 12.51 -0.76 -14.60
N GLY A 367 12.21 -0.16 -13.46
CA GLY A 367 11.85 -0.85 -12.23
C GLY A 367 10.37 -0.73 -11.90
N ASP A 368 10.01 -1.32 -10.78
CA ASP A 368 8.70 -1.17 -10.19
C ASP A 368 8.76 -1.06 -8.65
N ILE A 369 7.70 -1.41 -7.95
CA ILE A 369 7.53 -1.14 -6.53
C ILE A 369 7.96 -2.35 -5.68
N GLY A 370 8.99 -2.14 -4.88
CA GLY A 370 9.52 -3.14 -3.94
C GLY A 370 10.79 -2.63 -3.25
N CYS A 371 11.39 -3.42 -2.35
CA CYS A 371 12.65 -3.07 -1.69
C CYS A 371 13.76 -2.69 -2.69
N TYR A 372 13.73 -3.26 -3.87
CA TYR A 372 14.71 -3.00 -4.93
C TYR A 372 14.57 -1.62 -5.59
N SER A 373 13.52 -0.87 -5.36
CA SER A 373 13.44 0.54 -5.76
C SER A 373 14.54 1.39 -5.12
N LEU A 374 15.09 0.94 -3.98
CA LEU A 374 16.24 1.58 -3.33
C LEU A 374 17.51 1.58 -4.18
N ALA A 375 17.57 0.82 -5.27
CA ALA A 375 18.68 0.86 -6.23
C ALA A 375 18.83 2.20 -6.96
N VAL A 376 17.82 3.07 -6.92
CA VAL A 376 17.88 4.45 -7.42
C VAL A 376 18.94 5.28 -6.68
N PHE A 377 19.20 4.96 -5.41
CA PHE A 377 20.15 5.71 -4.58
C PHE A 377 21.61 5.27 -4.77
N PRO A 378 22.57 6.20 -4.54
CA PRO A 378 23.98 5.86 -4.49
C PRO A 378 24.28 4.75 -3.45
N PRO A 379 25.34 3.94 -3.66
CA PRO A 379 26.32 4.00 -4.75
C PRO A 379 25.90 3.21 -6.00
N LEU A 380 24.74 2.54 -5.99
CA LEU A 380 24.30 1.71 -7.12
C LEU A 380 23.73 2.57 -8.26
N SER A 381 22.79 3.48 -7.94
CA SER A 381 22.16 4.42 -8.90
C SER A 381 21.76 3.72 -10.20
N ARG A 382 20.98 2.62 -10.10
CA ARG A 382 20.67 1.70 -11.20
C ARG A 382 19.18 1.38 -11.31
N THR A 383 18.36 2.42 -11.17
CA THR A 383 16.94 2.38 -11.56
C THR A 383 16.65 3.74 -12.18
N ASP A 384 16.22 3.78 -13.44
CA ASP A 384 16.06 5.03 -14.19
C ASP A 384 14.62 5.52 -14.14
N VAL A 385 13.64 4.60 -14.06
CA VAL A 385 12.21 4.93 -13.98
C VAL A 385 11.43 3.87 -13.20
N ILE A 386 10.45 4.33 -12.42
CA ILE A 386 9.51 3.50 -11.67
C ILE A 386 8.10 4.05 -11.94
N LEU A 387 7.11 3.17 -12.14
CA LEU A 387 5.72 3.57 -12.37
C LEU A 387 4.77 2.92 -11.35
N CYS A 388 4.44 1.66 -11.56
CA CYS A 388 3.51 0.89 -10.72
C CYS A 388 3.96 -0.57 -10.64
N MET A 389 3.33 -1.37 -9.79
CA MET A 389 3.66 -2.79 -9.65
C MET A 389 3.51 -3.52 -10.99
N GLY A 390 4.55 -4.22 -11.42
CA GLY A 390 4.63 -4.93 -12.70
C GLY A 390 4.99 -4.06 -13.91
N GLY A 391 4.97 -2.73 -13.77
CA GLY A 391 5.21 -1.79 -14.86
C GLY A 391 6.61 -1.85 -15.47
N GLY A 392 7.60 -2.35 -14.72
CA GLY A 392 8.98 -2.44 -15.19
C GLY A 392 9.12 -3.20 -16.52
N ILE A 393 8.39 -4.31 -16.69
CA ILE A 393 8.44 -5.12 -17.94
C ILE A 393 7.80 -4.36 -19.10
N SER A 394 6.59 -3.85 -18.92
CA SER A 394 5.86 -3.15 -19.99
C SER A 394 6.55 -1.86 -20.40
N MET A 395 7.15 -1.11 -19.46
CA MET A 395 7.94 0.08 -19.78
C MET A 395 9.19 -0.26 -20.59
N ALA A 396 9.89 -1.37 -20.25
CA ALA A 396 11.04 -1.83 -21.05
C ALA A 396 10.63 -2.10 -22.49
N HIS A 397 9.53 -2.82 -22.68
CA HIS A 397 8.97 -3.08 -24.01
C HIS A 397 8.58 -1.79 -24.72
N GLY A 398 7.92 -0.86 -24.06
CA GLY A 398 7.52 0.43 -24.62
C GLY A 398 8.72 1.26 -25.11
N LEU A 399 9.79 1.34 -24.30
CA LEU A 399 11.04 2.02 -24.69
C LEU A 399 11.69 1.37 -25.91
N GLU A 400 11.75 0.05 -25.96
CA GLU A 400 12.25 -0.69 -27.13
C GLU A 400 11.44 -0.37 -28.39
N LYS A 401 10.10 -0.39 -28.30
CA LYS A 401 9.21 -0.09 -29.45
C LYS A 401 9.24 1.38 -29.87
N ALA A 402 9.59 2.29 -28.97
CA ALA A 402 9.84 3.70 -29.29
C ALA A 402 11.15 3.91 -30.06
N GLY A 403 11.98 2.88 -30.22
CA GLY A 403 13.24 2.94 -30.95
C GLY A 403 14.43 3.36 -30.08
N GLU A 404 14.36 3.17 -28.75
CA GLU A 404 15.52 3.40 -27.87
C GLU A 404 16.70 2.53 -28.33
N LYS A 405 17.87 3.16 -28.43
CA LYS A 405 19.10 2.51 -28.93
C LYS A 405 19.85 1.74 -27.85
N LYS A 406 19.73 2.18 -26.59
CA LYS A 406 20.32 1.46 -25.47
C LYS A 406 19.52 0.20 -25.17
N LYS A 407 20.20 -0.81 -24.67
CA LYS A 407 19.50 -1.98 -24.15
C LYS A 407 18.68 -1.61 -22.93
N VAL A 408 17.47 -2.14 -22.83
CA VAL A 408 16.56 -1.90 -21.73
C VAL A 408 16.39 -3.18 -20.90
N VAL A 409 16.40 -3.03 -19.59
CA VAL A 409 16.24 -4.11 -18.62
C VAL A 409 15.01 -3.82 -17.76
N GLY A 410 13.98 -4.65 -17.88
CA GLY A 410 12.81 -4.61 -17.00
C GLY A 410 13.08 -5.39 -15.73
N VAL A 411 12.98 -4.75 -14.57
CA VAL A 411 13.22 -5.38 -13.25
C VAL A 411 11.95 -5.39 -12.43
N VAL A 412 11.57 -6.56 -11.92
CA VAL A 412 10.40 -6.75 -11.05
C VAL A 412 10.73 -7.69 -9.88
N GLY A 413 10.01 -7.60 -8.77
CA GLY A 413 10.09 -8.56 -7.66
C GLY A 413 9.29 -9.83 -7.91
N ASP A 414 9.51 -10.86 -7.11
CA ASP A 414 8.78 -12.14 -7.17
C ASP A 414 7.27 -11.96 -6.92
N SER A 415 6.88 -11.30 -5.84
CA SER A 415 5.47 -10.99 -5.56
C SER A 415 4.86 -10.14 -6.68
N THR A 416 5.58 -9.13 -7.17
CA THR A 416 5.13 -8.25 -8.25
C THR A 416 5.00 -8.98 -9.58
N PHE A 417 5.85 -9.98 -9.82
CA PHE A 417 5.74 -10.84 -11.00
C PHE A 417 4.36 -11.54 -11.04
N PHE A 418 3.93 -12.12 -9.91
CA PHE A 418 2.60 -12.73 -9.79
C PHE A 418 1.47 -11.69 -9.76
N HIS A 419 1.71 -10.49 -9.24
CA HIS A 419 0.72 -9.43 -9.19
C HIS A 419 0.31 -8.95 -10.60
N SER A 420 1.27 -8.54 -11.42
CA SER A 420 1.01 -7.96 -12.75
C SER A 420 2.12 -8.25 -13.77
N GLY A 421 3.27 -8.77 -13.35
CA GLY A 421 4.42 -8.98 -14.22
C GLY A 421 4.17 -10.02 -15.32
N ILE A 422 3.36 -11.05 -15.03
CA ILE A 422 3.03 -12.13 -15.99
C ILE A 422 2.33 -11.55 -17.24
N THR A 423 1.40 -10.62 -17.06
CA THR A 423 0.67 -9.98 -18.18
C THR A 423 1.61 -9.13 -19.03
N GLY A 424 2.50 -8.35 -18.40
CA GLY A 424 3.53 -7.57 -19.10
C GLY A 424 4.53 -8.45 -19.86
N LEU A 425 4.92 -9.59 -19.28
CA LEU A 425 5.81 -10.55 -19.95
C LEU A 425 5.13 -11.19 -21.17
N THR A 426 3.86 -11.57 -21.03
CA THR A 426 3.05 -12.11 -22.13
C THR A 426 2.91 -11.12 -23.27
N ASP A 427 2.61 -9.85 -22.96
CA ASP A 427 2.50 -8.78 -23.95
C ASP A 427 3.82 -8.56 -24.69
N MET A 428 4.93 -8.47 -23.98
CA MET A 428 6.25 -8.30 -24.56
C MET A 428 6.60 -9.43 -25.55
N VAL A 429 6.36 -10.69 -25.17
CA VAL A 429 6.65 -11.83 -26.06
C VAL A 429 5.70 -11.87 -27.26
N TYR A 430 4.39 -11.67 -27.04
CA TYR A 430 3.38 -11.64 -28.09
C TYR A 430 3.69 -10.58 -29.15
N ASN A 431 4.16 -9.41 -28.73
CA ASN A 431 4.50 -8.30 -29.60
C ASN A 431 5.99 -8.27 -30.01
N LYS A 432 6.68 -9.40 -29.91
CA LYS A 432 8.07 -9.59 -30.40
C LYS A 432 9.06 -8.56 -29.80
N GLY A 433 8.96 -8.31 -28.51
CA GLY A 433 9.98 -7.58 -27.77
C GLY A 433 11.22 -8.44 -27.55
N THR A 434 12.37 -7.78 -27.34
CA THR A 434 13.67 -8.43 -27.14
C THR A 434 14.34 -8.01 -25.84
N SER A 435 13.69 -7.18 -25.03
CA SER A 435 14.24 -6.67 -23.78
C SER A 435 14.55 -7.78 -22.79
N LEU A 436 15.59 -7.58 -21.98
CA LEU A 436 15.92 -8.44 -20.85
C LEU A 436 14.96 -8.17 -19.68
N VAL A 437 14.36 -9.23 -19.14
CA VAL A 437 13.58 -9.16 -17.92
C VAL A 437 14.31 -9.82 -16.77
N VAL A 438 14.30 -9.19 -15.61
CA VAL A 438 14.87 -9.75 -14.39
C VAL A 438 13.81 -9.82 -13.30
N VAL A 439 13.60 -11.02 -12.75
CA VAL A 439 12.78 -11.23 -11.56
C VAL A 439 13.67 -11.45 -10.34
N LEU A 440 13.46 -10.63 -9.33
CA LEU A 440 14.20 -10.66 -8.06
C LEU A 440 13.44 -11.54 -7.06
N ASP A 441 13.75 -12.84 -7.05
CA ASP A 441 13.11 -13.83 -6.16
C ASP A 441 13.79 -13.85 -4.79
N ASN A 442 13.20 -13.12 -3.84
CA ASN A 442 13.62 -13.12 -2.43
C ASN A 442 12.70 -13.96 -1.52
N ARG A 443 11.76 -14.70 -2.10
CA ARG A 443 10.85 -15.61 -1.43
C ARG A 443 9.91 -14.95 -0.43
N THR A 444 9.54 -13.67 -0.65
CA THR A 444 8.61 -12.98 0.25
C THR A 444 8.23 -11.59 -0.27
N THR A 445 7.04 -11.10 0.06
CA THR A 445 6.62 -9.71 -0.09
C THR A 445 7.24 -8.89 1.05
N ALA A 446 8.54 -8.57 0.92
CA ALA A 446 9.34 -8.10 2.05
C ALA A 446 8.99 -6.69 2.53
N MET A 447 8.64 -5.77 1.61
CA MET A 447 8.45 -4.35 1.91
C MET A 447 7.31 -4.09 2.89
N THR A 448 6.28 -4.92 2.86
CA THR A 448 5.04 -4.76 3.64
C THR A 448 4.99 -5.64 4.90
N GLY A 449 6.05 -6.41 5.20
CA GLY A 449 6.12 -7.22 6.41
C GLY A 449 6.39 -8.72 6.18
N HIS A 450 6.94 -9.09 5.03
CA HIS A 450 7.33 -10.47 4.71
C HIS A 450 6.17 -11.45 4.47
N GLN A 451 5.08 -10.98 3.89
CA GLN A 451 3.92 -11.81 3.55
C GLN A 451 4.28 -12.88 2.50
N ASP A 452 3.55 -13.98 2.56
CA ASP A 452 3.62 -15.02 1.56
C ASP A 452 2.88 -14.62 0.27
N HIS A 453 3.26 -15.23 -0.86
CA HIS A 453 2.69 -15.02 -2.18
C HIS A 453 2.73 -16.35 -2.96
N PRO A 454 2.10 -16.49 -4.16
CA PRO A 454 2.01 -17.77 -4.85
C PRO A 454 3.34 -18.53 -5.04
N GLY A 455 4.47 -17.81 -5.13
CA GLY A 455 5.81 -18.42 -5.26
C GLY A 455 6.42 -18.95 -3.95
N THR A 456 5.77 -18.77 -2.79
CA THR A 456 6.33 -19.22 -1.50
C THR A 456 5.84 -20.59 -1.06
N GLY A 457 4.72 -21.08 -1.61
CA GLY A 457 4.15 -22.39 -1.29
C GLY A 457 3.43 -22.43 0.06
N ARG A 458 2.98 -21.28 0.59
CA ARG A 458 2.24 -21.19 1.85
C ARG A 458 1.13 -20.16 1.77
N THR A 459 -0.06 -20.50 2.32
CA THR A 459 -1.22 -19.60 2.39
C THR A 459 -1.15 -18.67 3.61
N LEU A 460 -1.97 -17.60 3.65
CA LEU A 460 -2.13 -16.75 4.83
C LEU A 460 -2.63 -17.54 6.05
N MET A 461 -3.47 -18.56 5.83
CA MET A 461 -3.97 -19.46 6.88
C MET A 461 -2.89 -20.42 7.43
N GLY A 462 -1.67 -20.37 6.88
CA GLY A 462 -0.53 -21.16 7.33
C GLY A 462 -0.45 -22.56 6.74
N GLU A 463 -1.29 -22.87 5.75
CA GLU A 463 -1.32 -24.16 5.08
C GLU A 463 -0.27 -24.23 3.96
N ASP A 464 0.37 -25.39 3.82
CA ASP A 464 1.24 -25.66 2.68
C ASP A 464 0.39 -25.81 1.41
N THR A 465 0.87 -25.25 0.32
CA THR A 465 0.16 -25.25 -0.97
C THR A 465 1.14 -25.33 -2.14
N TYR A 466 0.61 -25.36 -3.36
CA TYR A 466 1.42 -25.35 -4.58
C TYR A 466 2.33 -24.12 -4.62
N GLU A 467 3.63 -24.37 -4.79
CA GLU A 467 4.64 -23.34 -5.03
C GLU A 467 4.72 -23.02 -6.52
N ALA A 468 4.26 -21.84 -6.90
CA ALA A 468 4.26 -21.40 -8.29
C ALA A 468 5.69 -21.06 -8.76
N SER A 469 6.11 -21.67 -9.87
CA SER A 469 7.45 -21.51 -10.43
C SER A 469 7.51 -20.34 -11.40
N ILE A 470 8.30 -19.30 -11.10
CA ILE A 470 8.55 -18.19 -12.01
C ILE A 470 9.12 -18.67 -13.35
N SER A 471 10.01 -19.68 -13.32
CA SER A 471 10.57 -20.27 -14.54
C SER A 471 9.51 -20.91 -15.43
N ASP A 472 8.55 -21.62 -14.85
CA ASP A 472 7.50 -22.29 -15.61
C ASP A 472 6.50 -21.28 -16.20
N PHE A 473 6.14 -20.23 -15.44
CA PHE A 473 5.38 -19.10 -15.98
C PHE A 473 6.13 -18.40 -17.11
N GLY A 474 7.44 -18.16 -16.97
CA GLY A 474 8.26 -17.61 -18.04
C GLY A 474 8.20 -18.46 -19.30
N ARG A 475 8.31 -19.79 -19.19
CA ARG A 475 8.17 -20.71 -20.33
C ARG A 475 6.76 -20.68 -20.93
N ALA A 476 5.73 -20.66 -20.09
CA ALA A 476 4.34 -20.56 -20.53
C ALA A 476 4.04 -19.25 -21.28
N CYS A 477 4.68 -18.15 -20.92
CA CYS A 477 4.63 -16.90 -21.67
C CYS A 477 5.41 -16.94 -23.01
N GLY A 478 6.22 -17.97 -23.25
CA GLY A 478 6.98 -18.14 -24.49
C GLY A 478 8.46 -17.76 -24.40
N ILE A 479 8.99 -17.45 -23.21
CA ILE A 479 10.42 -17.19 -23.02
C ILE A 479 11.20 -18.50 -23.12
N LYS A 480 12.18 -18.53 -24.04
CA LYS A 480 13.06 -19.68 -24.25
C LYS A 480 14.34 -19.60 -23.42
N ARG A 481 14.83 -18.39 -23.21
CA ARG A 481 16.08 -18.11 -22.50
C ARG A 481 15.77 -17.74 -21.06
N ILE A 482 15.90 -18.71 -20.15
CA ILE A 482 15.66 -18.52 -18.71
C ILE A 482 16.90 -18.92 -17.93
N ARG A 483 17.41 -18.00 -17.11
CA ARG A 483 18.61 -18.20 -16.28
C ARG A 483 18.25 -17.96 -14.81
N VAL A 484 18.64 -18.91 -13.96
CA VAL A 484 18.50 -18.76 -12.51
C VAL A 484 19.89 -18.60 -11.93
N VAL A 485 20.12 -17.49 -11.20
CA VAL A 485 21.42 -17.13 -10.66
C VAL A 485 21.37 -16.85 -9.16
N ASN A 486 22.47 -17.11 -8.48
CA ASN A 486 22.64 -16.73 -7.10
C ASN A 486 23.13 -15.26 -7.02
N PRO A 487 22.32 -14.30 -6.50
CA PRO A 487 22.68 -12.88 -6.49
C PRO A 487 23.89 -12.55 -5.59
N TYR A 488 24.33 -13.46 -4.75
CA TYR A 488 25.54 -13.27 -3.93
C TYR A 488 26.84 -13.53 -4.70
N ARG A 489 26.76 -14.19 -5.88
CA ARG A 489 27.87 -14.43 -6.78
C ARG A 489 27.93 -13.34 -7.85
N LEU A 490 28.70 -12.29 -7.54
CA LEU A 490 28.68 -11.06 -8.36
C LEU A 490 29.20 -11.31 -9.77
N GLN A 491 30.26 -12.12 -9.93
CA GLN A 491 30.83 -12.40 -11.25
C GLN A 491 29.87 -13.21 -12.10
N GLU A 492 29.19 -14.22 -11.54
CA GLU A 492 28.15 -14.98 -12.22
C GLU A 492 27.01 -14.07 -12.71
N CYS A 493 26.55 -13.14 -11.85
CA CYS A 493 25.53 -12.15 -12.23
C CYS A 493 25.99 -11.27 -13.40
N ILE A 494 27.25 -10.79 -13.38
CA ILE A 494 27.80 -9.95 -14.45
C ILE A 494 27.86 -10.72 -15.77
N ASP A 495 28.32 -11.98 -15.73
CA ASP A 495 28.51 -12.78 -16.94
C ASP A 495 27.15 -13.16 -17.56
N VAL A 496 26.17 -13.54 -16.76
CA VAL A 496 24.83 -13.87 -17.23
C VAL A 496 24.12 -12.62 -17.76
N VAL A 497 24.20 -11.47 -17.09
CA VAL A 497 23.63 -10.22 -17.60
C VAL A 497 24.23 -9.86 -18.94
N ARG A 498 25.57 -10.00 -19.12
CA ARG A 498 26.23 -9.73 -20.40
C ARG A 498 25.70 -10.65 -21.51
N GLU A 499 25.62 -11.96 -21.27
CA GLU A 499 25.12 -12.94 -22.21
C GLU A 499 23.68 -12.65 -22.65
N GLU A 500 22.80 -12.31 -21.69
CA GLU A 500 21.38 -12.10 -21.96
C GLU A 500 21.08 -10.70 -22.57
N LEU A 501 21.92 -9.69 -22.32
CA LEU A 501 21.81 -8.40 -23.01
C LEU A 501 22.13 -8.49 -24.51
N ASP A 502 22.99 -9.42 -24.91
CA ASP A 502 23.37 -9.63 -26.31
C ASP A 502 22.40 -10.57 -27.04
N ALA A 503 21.43 -11.15 -26.34
CA ALA A 503 20.46 -12.06 -26.92
C ALA A 503 19.55 -11.35 -27.96
N PRO A 504 19.24 -12.02 -29.10
CA PRO A 504 18.36 -11.45 -30.14
C PRO A 504 16.87 -11.67 -29.84
N GLU A 505 16.53 -12.35 -28.78
CA GLU A 505 15.19 -12.70 -28.35
C GLU A 505 14.98 -12.35 -26.87
N PRO A 506 13.73 -12.23 -26.40
CA PRO A 506 13.48 -11.90 -24.99
C PRO A 506 14.06 -12.96 -24.05
N SER A 507 14.64 -12.53 -22.96
CA SER A 507 15.23 -13.40 -21.97
C SER A 507 14.79 -13.03 -20.56
N LEU A 508 14.82 -14.03 -19.65
CA LEU A 508 14.42 -13.91 -18.27
C LEU A 508 15.55 -14.36 -17.35
N ILE A 509 16.06 -13.47 -16.54
CA ILE A 509 16.95 -13.80 -15.43
C ILE A 509 16.12 -13.83 -14.14
N ILE A 510 16.29 -14.88 -13.35
CA ILE A 510 15.70 -14.99 -12.01
C ILE A 510 16.86 -15.01 -11.01
N THR A 511 16.98 -13.95 -10.21
CA THR A 511 17.94 -13.96 -9.10
C THR A 511 17.28 -14.57 -7.88
N LYS A 512 17.75 -15.72 -7.40
CA LYS A 512 17.07 -16.48 -6.35
C LYS A 512 17.92 -16.59 -5.09
N ALA A 513 17.49 -15.90 -4.03
CA ALA A 513 18.02 -16.06 -2.67
C ALA A 513 17.04 -15.48 -1.64
N PRO A 514 16.76 -16.19 -0.53
CA PRO A 514 15.77 -15.76 0.45
C PRO A 514 16.16 -14.45 1.14
N CYS A 515 15.17 -13.66 1.53
CA CYS A 515 15.37 -12.44 2.31
C CYS A 515 15.94 -12.79 3.71
N PRO A 516 17.11 -12.28 4.09
CA PRO A 516 17.72 -12.65 5.38
C PRO A 516 16.96 -12.12 6.59
N LEU A 517 16.08 -11.14 6.41
CA LEU A 517 15.27 -10.57 7.48
C LEU A 517 14.00 -11.39 7.77
N LYS A 518 13.52 -12.20 6.83
CA LYS A 518 12.34 -13.07 7.04
C LYS A 518 12.62 -14.08 8.16
N ASP A 519 13.73 -14.81 8.04
CA ASP A 519 14.09 -15.87 9.00
C ASP A 519 15.03 -15.39 10.11
N ARG A 520 15.52 -14.15 10.02
CA ARG A 520 16.51 -13.56 10.93
C ARG A 520 17.76 -14.44 11.13
N LYS A 521 18.14 -15.19 10.08
CA LYS A 521 19.31 -16.07 10.08
C LYS A 521 20.43 -15.46 9.23
N PRO A 522 21.70 -15.60 9.65
CA PRO A 522 22.82 -15.25 8.80
C PRO A 522 22.79 -16.06 7.50
N VAL A 523 23.14 -15.43 6.38
CA VAL A 523 23.28 -16.11 5.07
C VAL A 523 24.46 -17.07 5.07
N GLY A 524 25.52 -16.73 5.85
CA GLY A 524 26.71 -17.54 5.98
C GLY A 524 27.61 -17.07 7.13
N ARG A 525 28.87 -17.56 7.15
CA ARG A 525 29.85 -17.14 8.16
C ARG A 525 30.24 -15.68 7.97
N LEU A 526 30.41 -14.95 9.06
CA LEU A 526 30.76 -13.53 9.07
C LEU A 526 32.06 -13.26 8.32
N ARG A 527 32.18 -12.03 7.79
CA ARG A 527 33.39 -11.56 7.10
C ARG A 527 34.08 -10.49 7.93
N GLU A 528 35.41 -10.45 7.80
CA GLU A 528 36.28 -9.44 8.39
C GLU A 528 37.30 -8.93 7.36
N ILE A 529 37.92 -7.78 7.65
CA ILE A 529 38.95 -7.21 6.79
C ILE A 529 40.32 -7.37 7.49
N ASP A 530 41.23 -8.12 6.85
CA ASP A 530 42.63 -8.17 7.23
C ASP A 530 43.29 -6.82 6.90
N GLN A 531 43.58 -6.02 7.92
CA GLN A 531 44.13 -4.68 7.78
C GLN A 531 45.55 -4.68 7.18
N ALA A 532 46.33 -5.77 7.33
CA ALA A 532 47.63 -5.88 6.73
C ALA A 532 47.57 -6.04 5.20
N LYS A 533 46.55 -6.70 4.69
CA LYS A 533 46.29 -6.90 3.26
C LYS A 533 45.48 -5.77 2.63
N CYS A 534 44.71 -5.03 3.43
CA CYS A 534 43.81 -3.97 2.92
C CYS A 534 44.61 -2.80 2.36
N ARG A 535 44.42 -2.51 1.07
CA ARG A 535 45.03 -1.37 0.37
C ARG A 535 44.17 -0.12 0.37
N LYS A 536 43.08 -0.09 1.13
CA LYS A 536 42.13 1.05 1.23
C LYS A 536 41.62 1.56 -0.13
N CYS A 537 41.47 0.66 -1.08
CA CYS A 537 41.04 0.98 -2.45
C CYS A 537 39.56 1.28 -2.58
N HIS A 538 38.80 1.07 -1.51
CA HIS A 538 37.35 1.32 -1.39
C HIS A 538 36.46 0.56 -2.38
N SER A 539 36.99 -0.43 -3.11
CA SER A 539 36.18 -1.22 -4.06
C SER A 539 34.99 -1.93 -3.40
N CYS A 540 35.15 -2.40 -2.16
CA CYS A 540 34.08 -3.04 -1.40
C CYS A 540 32.94 -2.07 -1.01
N LEU A 541 33.21 -0.76 -0.87
CA LEU A 541 32.19 0.27 -0.59
C LEU A 541 31.26 0.49 -1.77
N LYS A 542 31.71 0.23 -3.02
CA LYS A 542 30.87 0.34 -4.22
C LYS A 542 29.69 -0.62 -4.22
N LEU A 543 29.73 -1.65 -3.37
CA LEU A 543 28.59 -2.54 -3.16
C LEU A 543 27.44 -1.85 -2.39
N GLY A 544 27.72 -0.78 -1.64
CA GLY A 544 26.75 -0.06 -0.82
C GLY A 544 26.23 -0.86 0.38
N CYS A 545 26.98 -1.84 0.88
CA CYS A 545 26.56 -2.63 2.04
C CYS A 545 26.76 -1.82 3.34
N PRO A 546 25.70 -1.60 4.14
CA PRO A 546 25.81 -0.80 5.36
C PRO A 546 26.67 -1.45 6.46
N ALA A 547 26.98 -2.75 6.34
CA ALA A 547 27.92 -3.41 7.23
C ALA A 547 29.40 -3.05 6.94
N ILE A 548 29.70 -2.40 5.79
CA ILE A 548 31.06 -1.99 5.43
C ILE A 548 31.21 -0.50 5.71
N GLU A 549 32.04 -0.18 6.66
CA GLU A 549 32.30 1.17 7.15
C GLU A 549 33.68 1.67 6.75
N SER A 550 33.80 2.96 6.46
CA SER A 550 35.09 3.63 6.29
C SER A 550 35.12 4.84 7.21
N ALA A 551 35.98 4.77 8.25
CA ALA A 551 36.19 5.85 9.20
C ALA A 551 37.67 5.99 9.50
N ASP A 552 38.19 7.20 9.65
CA ASP A 552 39.58 7.51 9.96
C ASP A 552 40.58 6.82 9.03
N GLY A 553 40.22 6.69 7.75
CA GLY A 553 41.07 6.01 6.75
C GLY A 553 41.16 4.48 6.91
N VAL A 554 40.33 3.88 7.76
CA VAL A 554 40.25 2.44 7.97
C VAL A 554 38.94 1.91 7.44
N VAL A 555 39.00 0.86 6.61
CA VAL A 555 37.79 0.14 6.14
C VAL A 555 37.61 -1.09 7.03
N ARG A 556 36.39 -1.25 7.55
CA ARG A 556 36.06 -2.38 8.44
C ARG A 556 34.68 -2.95 8.10
N ILE A 557 34.43 -4.19 8.51
CA ILE A 557 33.10 -4.81 8.46
C ILE A 557 32.57 -4.87 9.89
N ASN A 558 31.42 -4.27 10.12
CA ASN A 558 30.71 -4.32 11.39
C ASN A 558 30.14 -5.74 11.59
N PRO A 559 30.62 -6.52 12.58
CA PRO A 559 30.22 -7.91 12.77
C PRO A 559 28.74 -8.03 13.21
N LEU A 560 28.19 -7.01 13.87
CA LEU A 560 26.79 -7.00 14.30
C LEU A 560 25.81 -6.82 13.11
N MET A 561 26.29 -6.21 12.03
CA MET A 561 25.50 -5.98 10.82
C MET A 561 25.78 -7.00 9.70
N CYS A 562 26.92 -7.69 9.73
CA CYS A 562 27.32 -8.59 8.66
C CYS A 562 26.42 -9.83 8.61
N ALA A 563 25.75 -10.06 7.48
CA ALA A 563 24.94 -11.26 7.23
C ALA A 563 25.74 -12.45 6.67
N GLY A 564 27.03 -12.30 6.38
CA GLY A 564 27.88 -13.38 5.88
C GLY A 564 27.68 -13.77 4.40
N CYS A 565 27.02 -12.95 3.58
CA CYS A 565 26.67 -13.26 2.18
C CYS A 565 27.86 -13.37 1.21
N SER A 566 29.06 -12.95 1.59
CA SER A 566 30.32 -13.04 0.84
C SER A 566 30.47 -12.13 -0.39
N SER A 567 29.45 -11.44 -0.86
CA SER A 567 29.53 -10.62 -2.08
C SER A 567 30.67 -9.58 -2.05
N CYS A 568 30.97 -9.00 -0.88
CA CYS A 568 32.08 -8.05 -0.74
C CYS A 568 33.46 -8.72 -0.91
N GLN A 569 33.57 -10.01 -0.67
CA GLN A 569 34.84 -10.77 -0.81
C GLN A 569 35.26 -10.85 -2.28
N GLU A 570 34.30 -11.03 -3.22
CA GLU A 570 34.58 -11.07 -4.66
C GLU A 570 35.12 -9.73 -5.19
N LEU A 571 34.83 -8.63 -4.49
CA LEU A 571 35.29 -7.30 -4.90
C LEU A 571 36.72 -6.99 -4.40
N CYS A 572 37.22 -7.79 -3.47
CA CYS A 572 38.55 -7.54 -2.87
C CYS A 572 39.69 -8.20 -3.67
N ARG A 573 40.24 -7.47 -4.63
CA ARG A 573 41.36 -7.93 -5.46
C ARG A 573 42.62 -8.29 -4.66
N PHE A 574 42.73 -7.84 -3.41
CA PHE A 574 43.87 -8.06 -2.53
C PHE A 574 43.66 -9.22 -1.54
N GLY A 575 42.53 -9.90 -1.61
CA GLY A 575 42.19 -10.98 -0.68
C GLY A 575 42.13 -10.55 0.79
N ALA A 576 41.89 -9.26 1.05
CA ALA A 576 41.83 -8.73 2.41
C ALA A 576 40.52 -9.06 3.13
N ILE A 577 39.43 -9.39 2.40
CA ILE A 577 38.16 -9.80 3.02
C ILE A 577 38.13 -11.31 3.13
N ARG A 578 38.01 -11.81 4.36
CA ARG A 578 38.04 -13.24 4.68
C ARG A 578 36.92 -13.62 5.65
N THR A 579 36.74 -14.92 5.84
CA THR A 579 35.84 -15.46 6.85
C THR A 579 36.41 -15.28 8.25
N VAL A 580 35.57 -14.88 9.20
CA VAL A 580 36.00 -14.83 10.63
C VAL A 580 36.37 -16.23 11.11
N GLY A 581 37.55 -16.35 11.70
CA GLY A 581 38.09 -17.60 12.25
C GLY A 581 38.82 -18.51 11.25
N ASP A 582 38.95 -18.14 9.97
CA ASP A 582 39.86 -18.80 9.06
C ASP A 582 41.31 -18.44 9.49
N ALA A 583 42.20 -19.45 9.58
CA ALA A 583 43.56 -19.27 10.02
C ALA A 583 44.30 -18.17 9.25
N LYS A 584 45.14 -17.42 9.96
CA LYS A 584 45.97 -16.34 9.40
C LYS A 584 46.95 -16.85 8.35
#